data_4dae913b58fba4c8adf4f07ecaf2f4e5
#
_entry.id   4dae913b58fba4c8adf4f07ecaf2f4e5
#
_cell.length_a   1.000
_cell.length_b   1.000
_cell.length_c   1.000
_cell.angle_alpha   90.00
_cell.angle_beta   90.00
_cell.angle_gamma   90.00
#
_symmetry.space_group_name_H-M   'P 1'
#
loop_
_entity.id
_entity.type
_entity.pdbx_description
1 polymer ?
#
loop_
_entity_poly.entity_id
_entity_poly.type
_entity_poly.pdbx_seq_one_letter_code
_entity_poly.pdbx_strand_id
1 'polypeptide(L)'
;MTDLSTSIRLAGTAVILRDSPEGLETLLLRRNAKLAFAGGAWVFPGGAIDQSELEGASSEEQAARTATVREVHEECGLTVTEECLIHFCNWTTPIGERRRFATWFFATRTDQYSEEILIDGSEIHEFQWINLQKSMELYQLGELTLMPPTYLAISLISHCEDAESACRMLAVRPPFEVTPK
;
A
#
# COMPACT_ATOMS: atom_id res chain seq x y z
N MET A 1 14.82 -29.41 -15.65
CA MET A 1 15.12 -28.38 -14.63
C MET A 1 14.55 -27.08 -15.16
N THR A 2 13.33 -26.77 -14.79
CA THR A 2 12.65 -25.52 -15.17
C THR A 2 13.24 -24.39 -14.35
N ASP A 3 13.89 -23.46 -15.03
CA ASP A 3 14.43 -22.24 -14.46
C ASP A 3 13.26 -21.41 -13.88
N LEU A 4 13.09 -21.45 -12.56
CA LEU A 4 12.11 -20.67 -11.79
C LEU A 4 12.66 -19.27 -11.48
N SER A 5 13.38 -18.66 -12.41
CA SER A 5 13.67 -17.24 -12.38
C SER A 5 12.40 -16.47 -12.70
N THR A 6 11.46 -16.46 -11.75
CA THR A 6 10.28 -15.59 -11.84
C THR A 6 10.78 -14.15 -11.79
N SER A 7 10.68 -13.43 -12.90
CA SER A 7 11.08 -12.02 -12.95
C SER A 7 10.33 -11.23 -11.86
N ILE A 8 11.08 -10.50 -11.04
CA ILE A 8 10.51 -9.62 -10.01
C ILE A 8 9.99 -8.37 -10.73
N ARG A 9 8.71 -8.04 -10.51
CA ARG A 9 8.11 -6.81 -11.01
C ARG A 9 8.24 -5.72 -9.95
N LEU A 10 8.59 -4.53 -10.37
CA LEU A 10 8.64 -3.36 -9.50
C LEU A 10 7.21 -2.84 -9.29
N ALA A 11 6.91 -2.36 -8.08
CA ALA A 11 5.59 -1.86 -7.72
C ALA A 11 5.70 -0.73 -6.67
N GLY A 12 4.66 0.10 -6.58
CA GLY A 12 4.54 1.12 -5.55
C GLY A 12 3.17 1.09 -4.90
N THR A 13 3.08 1.41 -3.61
CA THR A 13 1.81 1.44 -2.86
C THR A 13 1.80 2.54 -1.81
N ALA A 14 0.62 3.07 -1.50
CA ALA A 14 0.44 4.17 -0.56
C ALA A 14 -0.40 3.78 0.66
N VAL A 15 0.16 3.94 1.85
CA VAL A 15 -0.56 3.94 3.12
C VAL A 15 -1.14 5.35 3.30
N ILE A 16 -2.42 5.52 2.95
CA ILE A 16 -3.11 6.81 3.05
C ILE A 16 -3.74 6.92 4.41
N LEU A 17 -3.34 7.91 5.17
CA LEU A 17 -3.72 8.13 6.57
C LEU A 17 -4.65 9.34 6.70
N ARG A 18 -5.61 9.24 7.61
CA ARG A 18 -6.43 10.37 8.05
C ARG A 18 -6.74 10.27 9.53
N ASP A 19 -7.04 11.40 10.13
CA ASP A 19 -7.58 11.46 11.48
C ASP A 19 -9.10 11.41 11.42
N SER A 20 -9.72 10.72 12.37
CA SER A 20 -11.17 10.65 12.52
C SER A 20 -11.56 10.77 14.00
N PRO A 21 -12.85 10.95 14.32
CA PRO A 21 -13.31 10.89 15.70
C PRO A 21 -13.03 9.56 16.41
N GLU A 22 -12.82 8.50 15.62
CA GLU A 22 -12.48 7.15 16.12
C GLU A 22 -10.97 6.91 16.18
N GLY A 23 -10.14 7.93 15.89
CA GLY A 23 -8.69 7.88 15.89
C GLY A 23 -8.07 7.79 14.51
N LEU A 24 -6.83 7.33 14.44
CA LEU A 24 -6.06 7.22 13.21
C LEU A 24 -6.58 6.09 12.32
N GLU A 25 -6.94 6.44 11.08
CA GLU A 25 -7.46 5.51 10.08
C GLU A 25 -6.55 5.42 8.85
N THR A 26 -6.66 4.30 8.15
CA THR A 26 -6.09 4.11 6.80
C THR A 26 -7.13 3.63 5.82
N LEU A 27 -6.95 3.98 4.54
CA LEU A 27 -7.75 3.46 3.45
C LEU A 27 -7.27 2.06 3.09
N LEU A 28 -8.18 1.10 3.11
CA LEU A 28 -7.97 -0.24 2.56
C LEU A 28 -8.94 -0.49 1.42
N LEU A 29 -8.43 -1.17 0.39
CA LEU A 29 -9.15 -1.60 -0.79
C LEU A 29 -9.25 -3.12 -0.79
N ARG A 30 -10.43 -3.68 -1.10
CA ARG A 30 -10.62 -5.12 -1.20
C ARG A 30 -10.51 -5.58 -2.63
N ARG A 31 -9.54 -6.44 -2.88
CA ARG A 31 -9.31 -7.02 -4.19
C ARG A 31 -10.44 -8.00 -4.55
N ASN A 32 -10.83 -7.98 -5.83
CA ASN A 32 -11.79 -8.94 -6.37
C ASN A 32 -11.35 -10.38 -6.04
N ALA A 33 -12.22 -11.15 -5.40
CA ALA A 33 -11.95 -12.53 -4.99
C ALA A 33 -11.60 -13.48 -6.15
N LYS A 34 -11.94 -13.11 -7.39
CA LYS A 34 -11.63 -13.87 -8.61
C LYS A 34 -10.20 -13.66 -9.11
N LEU A 35 -9.48 -12.68 -8.59
CA LEU A 35 -8.10 -12.41 -8.99
C LEU A 35 -7.17 -13.53 -8.51
N ALA A 36 -6.24 -13.92 -9.38
CA ALA A 36 -5.29 -15.00 -9.11
C ALA A 36 -4.26 -14.69 -8.02
N PHE A 37 -4.05 -13.39 -7.69
CA PHE A 37 -3.15 -12.95 -6.65
C PHE A 37 -3.88 -12.07 -5.64
N ALA A 38 -3.76 -12.42 -4.37
CA ALA A 38 -4.37 -11.72 -3.23
C ALA A 38 -5.89 -11.48 -3.37
N GLY A 39 -6.62 -12.34 -4.10
CA GLY A 39 -8.06 -12.21 -4.27
C GLY A 39 -8.79 -12.26 -2.93
N GLY A 40 -9.66 -11.27 -2.68
CA GLY A 40 -10.42 -11.12 -1.44
C GLY A 40 -9.65 -10.50 -0.27
N ALA A 41 -8.34 -10.32 -0.38
CA ALA A 41 -7.54 -9.65 0.66
C ALA A 41 -7.72 -8.13 0.62
N TRP A 42 -7.56 -7.53 1.78
CA TRP A 42 -7.48 -6.09 1.94
C TRP A 42 -6.04 -5.61 1.78
N VAL A 43 -5.85 -4.62 0.94
CA VAL A 43 -4.57 -4.06 0.55
C VAL A 43 -4.62 -2.52 0.56
N PHE A 44 -3.47 -1.88 0.54
CA PHE A 44 -3.39 -0.45 0.24
C PHE A 44 -3.51 -0.20 -1.27
N PRO A 45 -3.94 1.00 -1.70
CA PRO A 45 -3.88 1.41 -3.10
C PRO A 45 -2.46 1.29 -3.65
N GLY A 46 -2.32 0.72 -4.85
CA GLY A 46 -1.02 0.58 -5.50
C GLY A 46 -0.96 -0.53 -6.52
N GLY A 47 0.07 -0.51 -7.34
CA GLY A 47 0.24 -1.46 -8.43
C GLY A 47 1.64 -1.51 -9.01
N ALA A 48 1.76 -2.19 -10.15
CA ALA A 48 3.03 -2.34 -10.83
C ALA A 48 3.48 -1.04 -11.50
N ILE A 49 4.79 -0.83 -11.53
CA ILE A 49 5.39 0.27 -12.28
C ILE A 49 5.35 -0.09 -13.76
N ASP A 50 4.86 0.82 -14.58
CA ASP A 50 4.84 0.67 -16.02
C ASP A 50 6.22 0.92 -16.64
N GLN A 51 6.47 0.32 -17.80
CA GLN A 51 7.73 0.48 -18.51
C GLN A 51 8.03 1.95 -18.85
N SER A 52 7.02 2.72 -19.24
CA SER A 52 7.14 4.15 -19.55
C SER A 52 7.50 4.99 -18.30
N GLU A 53 7.03 4.60 -17.12
CA GLU A 53 7.37 5.25 -15.85
C GLU A 53 8.84 4.98 -15.49
N LEU A 54 9.33 3.76 -15.71
CA LEU A 54 10.74 3.43 -15.52
C LEU A 54 11.66 4.18 -16.49
N GLU A 55 11.30 4.28 -17.75
CA GLU A 55 12.09 4.98 -18.78
C GLU A 55 12.13 6.50 -18.57
N GLY A 56 11.07 7.07 -18.01
CA GLY A 56 10.95 8.51 -17.73
C GLY A 56 11.57 8.97 -16.41
N ALA A 57 11.89 8.03 -15.51
CA ALA A 57 12.34 8.35 -14.17
C ALA A 57 13.88 8.44 -14.05
N SER A 58 14.35 9.20 -13.07
CA SER A 58 15.78 9.29 -12.71
C SER A 58 16.26 8.13 -11.83
N SER A 59 15.33 7.40 -11.21
CA SER A 59 15.59 6.23 -10.35
C SER A 59 14.36 5.34 -10.26
N GLU A 60 14.55 4.09 -9.80
CA GLU A 60 13.42 3.17 -9.53
C GLU A 60 12.47 3.73 -8.46
N GLU A 61 12.98 4.40 -7.43
CA GLU A 61 12.13 5.06 -6.43
C GLU A 61 11.27 6.16 -7.05
N GLN A 62 11.83 6.96 -7.97
CA GLN A 62 11.07 7.98 -8.68
C GLN A 62 9.96 7.36 -9.52
N ALA A 63 10.25 6.29 -10.26
CA ALA A 63 9.24 5.54 -11.01
C ALA A 63 8.16 4.96 -10.08
N ALA A 64 8.55 4.45 -8.90
CA ALA A 64 7.61 3.94 -7.91
C ALA A 64 6.68 5.03 -7.34
N ARG A 65 7.17 6.26 -7.15
CA ARG A 65 6.35 7.42 -6.74
C ARG A 65 5.32 7.76 -7.81
N THR A 66 5.76 7.89 -9.06
CA THR A 66 4.89 8.17 -10.20
C THR A 66 3.79 7.11 -10.34
N ALA A 67 4.16 5.83 -10.32
CA ALA A 67 3.21 4.72 -10.36
C ALA A 67 2.22 4.75 -9.18
N THR A 68 2.71 5.03 -7.97
CA THR A 68 1.85 5.12 -6.78
C THR A 68 0.81 6.23 -6.90
N VAL A 69 1.19 7.40 -7.40
CA VAL A 69 0.25 8.53 -7.65
C VAL A 69 -0.81 8.12 -8.65
N ARG A 70 -0.43 7.50 -9.78
CA ARG A 70 -1.37 7.02 -10.80
C ARG A 70 -2.33 5.97 -10.23
N GLU A 71 -1.81 4.94 -9.56
CA GLU A 71 -2.63 3.85 -9.01
C GLU A 71 -3.61 4.34 -7.93
N VAL A 72 -3.20 5.24 -7.04
CA VAL A 72 -4.10 5.87 -6.06
C VAL A 72 -5.26 6.57 -6.76
N HIS A 73 -4.97 7.30 -7.84
CA HIS A 73 -6.03 7.96 -8.59
C HIS A 73 -6.95 6.97 -9.31
N GLU A 74 -6.39 5.95 -9.96
CA GLU A 74 -7.14 4.95 -10.72
C GLU A 74 -8.00 4.04 -9.83
N GLU A 75 -7.47 3.58 -8.69
CA GLU A 75 -8.12 2.62 -7.81
C GLU A 75 -9.13 3.23 -6.82
N CYS A 76 -8.94 4.50 -6.42
CA CYS A 76 -9.79 5.11 -5.40
C CYS A 76 -10.18 6.59 -5.65
N GLY A 77 -9.75 7.19 -6.75
CA GLY A 77 -10.10 8.56 -7.13
C GLY A 77 -9.42 9.66 -6.33
N LEU A 78 -8.60 9.32 -5.34
CA LEU A 78 -7.90 10.31 -4.53
C LEU A 78 -6.73 10.94 -5.30
N THR A 79 -6.43 12.19 -4.98
CA THR A 79 -5.27 12.91 -5.51
C THR A 79 -4.19 13.02 -4.46
N VAL A 80 -3.04 12.42 -4.74
CA VAL A 80 -1.81 12.56 -3.95
C VAL A 80 -0.70 13.09 -4.86
N THR A 81 0.33 13.70 -4.28
CA THR A 81 1.51 14.15 -5.04
C THR A 81 2.75 13.41 -4.60
N GLU A 82 3.74 13.31 -5.49
CA GLU A 82 4.98 12.58 -5.22
C GLU A 82 5.74 13.15 -4.02
N GLU A 83 5.69 14.47 -3.83
CA GLU A 83 6.35 15.17 -2.72
C GLU A 83 5.74 14.83 -1.36
N CYS A 84 4.46 14.46 -1.33
CA CYS A 84 3.77 14.07 -0.09
C CYS A 84 4.02 12.61 0.30
N LEU A 85 4.61 11.82 -0.58
CA LEU A 85 4.88 10.40 -0.34
C LEU A 85 6.16 10.22 0.51
N ILE A 86 6.05 9.62 1.67
CA ILE A 86 7.15 9.31 2.58
C ILE A 86 7.54 7.86 2.37
N HIS A 87 8.69 7.60 1.76
CA HIS A 87 9.21 6.25 1.58
C HIS A 87 9.69 5.68 2.92
N PHE A 88 9.17 4.51 3.32
CA PHE A 88 9.51 3.92 4.61
C PHE A 88 9.89 2.43 4.57
N CYS A 89 9.49 1.70 3.52
CA CYS A 89 9.76 0.27 3.43
C CYS A 89 9.86 -0.20 1.98
N ASN A 90 10.74 -1.18 1.74
CA ASN A 90 10.74 -2.00 0.53
C ASN A 90 10.40 -3.44 0.92
N TRP A 91 9.36 -3.99 0.30
CA TRP A 91 8.95 -5.38 0.51
C TRP A 91 9.17 -6.19 -0.77
N THR A 92 9.96 -7.26 -0.67
CA THR A 92 10.14 -8.21 -1.77
C THR A 92 9.38 -9.50 -1.47
N THR A 93 8.52 -9.92 -2.39
CA THR A 93 7.78 -11.18 -2.28
C THR A 93 8.73 -12.37 -2.11
N PRO A 94 8.44 -13.34 -1.22
CA PRO A 94 9.30 -14.52 -0.97
C PRO A 94 9.65 -15.31 -2.24
N ILE A 95 10.76 -16.02 -2.18
CA ILE A 95 11.14 -16.98 -3.22
C ILE A 95 10.14 -18.15 -3.20
N GLY A 96 9.69 -18.57 -4.38
CA GLY A 96 8.71 -19.65 -4.52
C GLY A 96 7.30 -19.19 -4.87
N GLU A 97 7.01 -17.93 -4.72
CA GLU A 97 5.74 -17.36 -5.17
C GLU A 97 5.68 -17.25 -6.70
N ARG A 98 4.50 -17.53 -7.28
CA ARG A 98 4.30 -17.48 -8.74
C ARG A 98 4.44 -16.08 -9.35
N ARG A 99 4.12 -15.07 -8.58
CA ARG A 99 4.27 -13.65 -8.94
C ARG A 99 5.04 -12.96 -7.84
N ARG A 100 6.15 -12.36 -8.20
CA ARG A 100 7.01 -11.67 -7.25
C ARG A 100 7.07 -10.19 -7.58
N PHE A 101 6.98 -9.39 -6.52
CA PHE A 101 7.06 -7.94 -6.58
C PHE A 101 8.16 -7.45 -5.63
N ALA A 102 8.88 -6.43 -6.04
CA ALA A 102 9.65 -5.57 -5.17
C ALA A 102 8.86 -4.26 -5.08
N THR A 103 8.26 -4.01 -3.92
CA THR A 103 7.28 -2.94 -3.73
C THR A 103 7.84 -1.85 -2.82
N TRP A 104 7.82 -0.61 -3.29
CA TRP A 104 8.05 0.57 -2.49
C TRP A 104 6.79 0.93 -1.71
N PHE A 105 6.90 1.03 -0.39
CA PHE A 105 5.82 1.45 0.50
C PHE A 105 6.01 2.91 0.87
N PHE A 106 5.02 3.71 0.53
CA PHE A 106 4.96 5.12 0.87
C PHE A 106 3.84 5.38 1.86
N ALA A 107 4.02 6.35 2.75
CA ALA A 107 2.96 6.87 3.60
C ALA A 107 2.64 8.30 3.18
N THR A 108 1.37 8.65 3.26
CA THR A 108 0.90 10.02 3.08
C THR A 108 -0.33 10.26 3.94
N ARG A 109 -0.63 11.52 4.23
CA ARG A 109 -1.88 11.89 4.88
C ARG A 109 -2.80 12.60 3.90
N THR A 110 -4.11 12.49 4.15
CA THR A 110 -5.11 13.24 3.42
C THR A 110 -5.99 14.01 4.39
N ASP A 111 -6.28 15.26 4.05
CA ASP A 111 -7.29 16.08 4.72
C ASP A 111 -8.62 16.08 3.94
N GLN A 112 -8.70 15.26 2.89
CA GLN A 112 -9.84 15.16 1.98
C GLN A 112 -10.94 14.29 2.60
N TYR A 113 -11.58 14.80 3.66
CA TYR A 113 -12.68 14.10 4.33
C TYR A 113 -13.97 14.01 3.50
N SER A 114 -14.08 14.86 2.49
CA SER A 114 -15.28 15.02 1.67
C SER A 114 -15.17 14.41 0.27
N GLU A 115 -14.01 13.89 -0.12
CA GLU A 115 -13.89 13.22 -1.41
C GLU A 115 -14.51 11.83 -1.36
N GLU A 116 -15.40 11.59 -2.29
CA GLU A 116 -15.99 10.29 -2.51
C GLU A 116 -14.92 9.34 -3.05
N ILE A 117 -14.72 8.21 -2.39
CA ILE A 117 -13.84 7.17 -2.91
C ILE A 117 -14.52 6.52 -4.12
N LEU A 118 -13.88 6.64 -5.28
CA LEU A 118 -14.36 6.10 -6.54
C LEU A 118 -13.54 4.87 -6.92
N ILE A 119 -14.04 3.69 -6.54
CA ILE A 119 -13.38 2.42 -6.92
C ILE A 119 -13.67 2.06 -8.37
N ASP A 120 -12.71 1.41 -9.02
CA ASP A 120 -12.78 0.99 -10.42
C ASP A 120 -13.83 -0.11 -10.70
N GLY A 121 -14.21 -0.89 -9.67
CA GLY A 121 -15.20 -1.96 -9.74
C GLY A 121 -14.74 -3.22 -10.48
N SER A 122 -13.58 -3.22 -11.08
CA SER A 122 -13.03 -4.38 -11.81
C SER A 122 -12.01 -5.15 -10.97
N GLU A 123 -10.96 -4.51 -10.53
CA GLU A 123 -9.94 -5.07 -9.64
C GLU A 123 -10.30 -4.86 -8.16
N ILE A 124 -10.84 -3.71 -7.83
CA ILE A 124 -11.26 -3.32 -6.50
C ILE A 124 -12.78 -3.37 -6.41
N HIS A 125 -13.31 -4.11 -5.45
CA HIS A 125 -14.75 -4.30 -5.25
C HIS A 125 -15.33 -3.54 -4.08
N GLU A 126 -14.48 -3.19 -3.12
CA GLU A 126 -14.89 -2.59 -1.86
C GLU A 126 -13.76 -1.74 -1.31
N PHE A 127 -14.10 -0.71 -0.58
CA PHE A 127 -13.14 0.07 0.18
C PHE A 127 -13.64 0.31 1.60
N GLN A 128 -12.72 0.57 2.51
CA GLN A 128 -13.07 1.07 3.84
C GLN A 128 -11.96 1.96 4.39
N TRP A 129 -12.37 2.99 5.09
CA TRP A 129 -11.52 3.66 6.06
C TRP A 129 -11.63 2.86 7.36
N ILE A 130 -10.51 2.44 7.90
CA ILE A 130 -10.47 1.60 9.09
C ILE A 130 -9.48 2.13 10.10
N ASN A 131 -9.90 2.20 11.36
CA ASN A 131 -9.01 2.51 12.46
C ASN A 131 -7.91 1.44 12.55
N LEU A 132 -6.66 1.88 12.73
CA LEU A 132 -5.50 0.99 12.68
C LEU A 132 -5.53 -0.09 13.78
N GLN A 133 -5.88 0.28 15.02
CA GLN A 133 -5.96 -0.68 16.11
C GLN A 133 -7.10 -1.68 15.88
N LYS A 134 -8.25 -1.19 15.41
CA LYS A 134 -9.40 -2.03 15.08
C LYS A 134 -9.07 -3.02 13.96
N SER A 135 -8.31 -2.61 12.95
CA SER A 135 -7.88 -3.51 11.88
C SER A 135 -6.98 -4.65 12.39
N MET A 136 -6.10 -4.35 13.36
CA MET A 136 -5.25 -5.36 14.00
C MET A 136 -6.07 -6.37 14.83
N GLU A 137 -7.08 -5.89 15.57
CA GLU A 137 -8.00 -6.75 16.32
C GLU A 137 -8.76 -7.70 15.38
N LEU A 138 -9.37 -7.16 14.32
CA LEU A 138 -10.11 -7.95 13.33
C LEU A 138 -9.22 -8.97 12.61
N TYR A 139 -7.97 -8.61 12.30
CA TYR A 139 -7.00 -9.53 11.76
C TYR A 139 -6.70 -10.68 12.72
N GLN A 140 -6.49 -10.41 14.01
CA GLN A 140 -6.24 -11.43 15.03
C GLN A 140 -7.44 -12.37 15.23
N LEU A 141 -8.66 -11.85 15.09
CA LEU A 141 -9.90 -12.64 15.14
C LEU A 141 -10.18 -13.43 13.85
N GLY A 142 -9.39 -13.22 12.79
CA GLY A 142 -9.61 -13.85 11.48
C GLY A 142 -10.77 -13.24 10.68
N GLU A 143 -11.29 -12.08 11.11
CA GLU A 143 -12.39 -11.37 10.46
C GLU A 143 -11.92 -10.41 9.35
N LEU A 144 -10.63 -10.06 9.33
CA LEU A 144 -10.00 -9.23 8.32
C LEU A 144 -8.78 -9.96 7.72
N THR A 145 -8.81 -10.22 6.41
CA THR A 145 -7.67 -10.83 5.72
C THR A 145 -6.74 -9.75 5.20
N LEU A 146 -5.57 -9.61 5.82
CA LEU A 146 -4.51 -8.70 5.37
C LEU A 146 -3.37 -9.48 4.74
N MET A 147 -2.80 -8.91 3.67
CA MET A 147 -1.51 -9.39 3.17
C MET A 147 -0.39 -9.11 4.19
N PRO A 148 0.65 -9.96 4.28
CA PRO A 148 1.74 -9.75 5.24
C PRO A 148 2.36 -8.35 5.23
N PRO A 149 2.66 -7.72 4.07
CA PRO A 149 3.18 -6.35 4.06
C PRO A 149 2.15 -5.32 4.54
N THR A 150 0.85 -5.52 4.27
CA THR A 150 -0.21 -4.63 4.78
C THR A 150 -0.29 -4.70 6.31
N TYR A 151 -0.27 -5.89 6.87
CA TYR A 151 -0.22 -6.10 8.32
C TYR A 151 1.00 -5.44 8.95
N LEU A 152 2.20 -5.64 8.36
CA LEU A 152 3.44 -5.04 8.85
C LEU A 152 3.35 -3.52 8.89
N ALA A 153 2.90 -2.90 7.80
CA ALA A 153 2.78 -1.44 7.73
C ALA A 153 1.81 -0.89 8.77
N ILE A 154 0.62 -1.51 8.93
CA ILE A 154 -0.34 -1.12 9.96
C ILE A 154 0.25 -1.26 11.36
N SER A 155 0.87 -2.41 11.66
CA SER A 155 1.44 -2.68 12.99
C SER A 155 2.51 -1.65 13.39
N LEU A 156 3.28 -1.16 12.40
CA LEU A 156 4.35 -0.19 12.62
C LEU A 156 3.83 1.17 13.12
N ILE A 157 2.66 1.58 12.64
CA ILE A 157 2.09 2.92 12.90
C ILE A 157 0.84 2.89 13.79
N SER A 158 0.35 1.72 14.19
CA SER A 158 -0.89 1.57 14.98
C SER A 158 -0.84 2.22 16.37
N HIS A 159 0.36 2.57 16.84
CA HIS A 159 0.56 3.24 18.14
C HIS A 159 0.68 4.77 18.03
N CYS A 160 0.65 5.32 16.81
CA CYS A 160 0.67 6.76 16.60
C CYS A 160 -0.70 7.36 16.96
N GLU A 161 -0.67 8.57 17.54
CA GLU A 161 -1.90 9.26 17.98
C GLU A 161 -2.71 9.79 16.81
N ASP A 162 -2.01 10.29 15.77
CA ASP A 162 -2.59 10.94 14.60
C ASP A 162 -1.75 10.71 13.33
N ALA A 163 -2.29 11.10 12.19
CA ALA A 163 -1.66 10.94 10.89
C ALA A 163 -0.35 11.74 10.76
N GLU A 164 -0.28 12.93 11.39
CA GLU A 164 0.93 13.74 11.38
C GLU A 164 2.08 13.07 12.14
N SER A 165 1.81 12.53 13.33
CA SER A 165 2.80 11.83 14.14
C SER A 165 3.28 10.55 13.46
N ALA A 166 2.38 9.80 12.81
CA ALA A 166 2.72 8.63 12.02
C ALA A 166 3.66 8.99 10.85
N CYS A 167 3.30 9.99 10.05
CA CYS A 167 4.13 10.47 8.95
C CYS A 167 5.50 10.98 9.44
N ARG A 168 5.54 11.75 10.51
CA ARG A 168 6.79 12.24 11.10
C ARG A 168 7.68 11.11 11.58
N MET A 169 7.11 10.11 12.26
CA MET A 169 7.85 8.94 12.74
C MET A 169 8.47 8.15 11.58
N LEU A 170 7.75 8.00 10.48
CA LEU A 170 8.25 7.30 9.29
C LEU A 170 9.32 8.12 8.55
N ALA A 171 9.18 9.45 8.46
CA ALA A 171 10.09 10.33 7.74
C ALA A 171 11.49 10.45 8.38
N VAL A 172 11.60 10.28 9.71
CA VAL A 172 12.91 10.40 10.41
C VAL A 172 13.73 9.13 10.39
N ARG A 173 13.20 8.03 9.88
CA ARG A 173 13.88 6.73 9.77
C ARG A 173 14.29 6.46 8.33
N PRO A 174 15.46 5.88 8.08
CA PRO A 174 15.76 5.37 6.75
C PRO A 174 14.76 4.25 6.41
N PRO A 175 14.36 4.12 5.14
CA PRO A 175 13.55 3.00 4.70
C PRO A 175 14.22 1.67 5.02
N PHE A 176 13.44 0.70 5.44
CA PHE A 176 13.92 -0.64 5.73
C PHE A 176 13.49 -1.64 4.66
N GLU A 177 14.27 -2.70 4.50
CA GLU A 177 13.98 -3.74 3.51
C GLU A 177 13.49 -5.02 4.19
N VAL A 178 12.48 -5.64 3.60
CA VAL A 178 11.93 -6.92 4.03
C VAL A 178 11.93 -7.89 2.85
N THR A 179 12.67 -8.98 3.02
CA THR A 179 12.62 -10.12 2.09
C THR A 179 12.36 -11.36 2.93
N PRO A 180 11.10 -11.76 3.10
CA PRO A 180 10.77 -12.97 3.84
C PRO A 180 11.41 -14.21 3.18
N LYS A 181 11.85 -15.15 4.01
CA LYS A 181 12.48 -16.42 3.55
C LYS A 181 11.43 -17.43 3.13
#